data_db8dc4df4ddf7affa23f1d0f33520a9d
#
_entry.id   db8dc4df4ddf7affa23f1d0f33520a9d
#
_cell.length_a   1.000
_cell.length_b   1.000
_cell.length_c   1.000
_cell.angle_alpha   90.00
_cell.angle_beta   90.00
_cell.angle_gamma   90.00
#
_symmetry.space_group_name_H-M   'P 1'
#
loop_
_entity.id
_entity.type
_entity.pdbx_description
1 polymer ?
#
loop_
_entity_poly.entity_id
_entity_poly.type
_entity_poly.pdbx_seq_one_letter_code
_entity_poly.pdbx_strand_id
1 'polypeptide(L)'
;IASYIQRNSQYPIYQNTDVMYFDESVKGLETQLEDLAKAQKFIFMEYHAIEDAEAWHKIQKILEERVKVGVEVRIFYDDMGSIGFINTDFVKKMECVGIHCRVFNPFVPGLNLFLNNRDHRKITVIDGKVGFTGGYNLANEYFNYTHPYGQWKDTGIRLEGDAVQSLTVTFLEMWNAVSDKDANDPDFGKYIFHYDYKAQQTGFIQPYADSPMDNEQDGVEVYISMI
;
A
#
# COMPACT_ATOMS: atom_id res chain seq x y z
N ILE A 1 -14.92 15.64 12.81
CA ILE A 1 -13.72 15.19 12.05
C ILE A 1 -14.17 14.49 10.78
N ALA A 2 -14.92 13.37 10.84
CA ALA A 2 -15.34 12.60 9.66
C ALA A 2 -16.05 13.45 8.59
N SER A 3 -16.96 14.34 9.00
CA SER A 3 -17.62 15.27 8.08
C SER A 3 -16.68 16.34 7.52
N TYR A 4 -15.59 16.65 8.22
CA TYR A 4 -14.56 17.55 7.73
C TYR A 4 -13.75 16.88 6.63
N ILE A 5 -13.23 15.67 6.86
CA ILE A 5 -12.51 14.86 5.88
C ILE A 5 -13.36 14.66 4.62
N GLN A 6 -14.63 14.26 4.78
CA GLN A 6 -15.52 14.02 3.65
C GLN A 6 -15.77 15.27 2.80
N ARG A 7 -15.81 16.47 3.40
CA ARG A 7 -16.07 17.71 2.66
C ARG A 7 -14.82 18.25 1.95
N ASN A 8 -13.67 18.09 2.57
CA ASN A 8 -12.42 18.70 2.06
C ASN A 8 -11.66 17.76 1.14
N SER A 9 -11.54 16.49 1.51
CA SER A 9 -10.77 15.49 0.75
C SER A 9 -11.62 14.45 0.02
N GLN A 10 -12.96 14.55 0.13
CA GLN A 10 -13.94 13.66 -0.53
C GLN A 10 -13.84 12.17 -0.17
N TYR A 11 -13.01 11.79 0.81
CA TYR A 11 -12.94 10.41 1.28
C TYR A 11 -14.26 9.98 1.95
N PRO A 12 -14.88 8.89 1.49
CA PRO A 12 -16.16 8.43 2.04
C PRO A 12 -16.01 7.78 3.42
N ILE A 13 -17.11 7.77 4.17
CA ILE A 13 -17.23 7.11 5.46
C ILE A 13 -17.89 5.74 5.24
N TYR A 14 -17.30 4.70 5.81
CA TYR A 14 -17.80 3.32 5.70
C TYR A 14 -18.23 2.77 7.06
N GLN A 15 -19.14 1.81 7.04
CA GLN A 15 -19.61 1.09 8.23
C GLN A 15 -19.36 -0.42 8.13
N ASN A 16 -19.60 -1.02 6.98
CA ASN A 16 -19.48 -2.46 6.76
C ASN A 16 -18.02 -2.90 6.59
N THR A 17 -17.23 -2.72 7.64
CA THR A 17 -15.80 -3.05 7.62
C THR A 17 -15.33 -3.49 9.00
N ASP A 18 -14.66 -4.61 9.08
CA ASP A 18 -13.95 -5.07 10.27
C ASP A 18 -12.51 -4.56 10.27
N VAL A 19 -11.99 -4.27 11.45
CA VAL A 19 -10.62 -3.79 11.67
C VAL A 19 -9.88 -4.72 12.61
N MET A 20 -8.69 -5.14 12.20
CA MET A 20 -7.74 -5.83 13.07
C MET A 20 -6.51 -4.95 13.26
N TYR A 21 -6.17 -4.64 14.50
CA TYR A 21 -4.99 -3.85 14.86
C TYR A 21 -3.84 -4.78 15.24
N PHE A 22 -2.66 -4.46 14.75
CA PHE A 22 -1.42 -5.13 15.09
C PHE A 22 -0.54 -4.18 15.91
N ASP A 23 -0.21 -4.59 17.11
CA ASP A 23 0.73 -3.90 18.00
C ASP A 23 2.20 -4.23 17.68
N GLU A 24 2.42 -5.20 16.79
CA GLU A 24 3.72 -5.64 16.30
C GLU A 24 3.67 -5.90 14.79
N SER A 25 4.65 -5.38 14.06
CA SER A 25 4.75 -5.54 12.60
C SER A 25 4.86 -7.00 12.15
N VAL A 26 5.49 -7.87 12.95
CA VAL A 26 5.63 -9.30 12.65
C VAL A 26 4.26 -9.97 12.50
N LYS A 27 3.33 -9.72 13.43
CA LYS A 27 1.96 -10.25 13.35
C LYS A 27 1.22 -9.73 12.12
N GLY A 28 1.46 -8.46 11.78
CA GLY A 28 0.92 -7.86 10.56
C GLY A 28 1.43 -8.56 9.30
N LEU A 29 2.74 -8.81 9.22
CA LEU A 29 3.34 -9.53 8.09
C LEU A 29 2.80 -10.97 7.99
N GLU A 30 2.75 -11.72 9.08
CA GLU A 30 2.24 -13.10 9.09
C GLU A 30 0.80 -13.17 8.55
N THR A 31 -0.08 -12.29 9.05
CA THR A 31 -1.47 -12.20 8.57
C THR A 31 -1.53 -11.77 7.10
N GLN A 32 -0.67 -10.83 6.69
CA GLN A 32 -0.59 -10.38 5.30
C GLN A 32 -0.17 -11.51 4.36
N LEU A 33 0.81 -12.33 4.73
CA LEU A 33 1.23 -13.50 3.95
C LEU A 33 0.09 -14.51 3.78
N GLU A 34 -0.68 -14.76 4.84
CA GLU A 34 -1.85 -15.65 4.78
C GLU A 34 -2.94 -15.13 3.84
N ASP A 35 -3.20 -13.83 3.85
CA ASP A 35 -4.24 -13.23 3.00
C ASP A 35 -3.78 -13.08 1.54
N LEU A 36 -2.50 -12.74 1.31
CA LEU A 36 -1.92 -12.73 -0.04
C LEU A 36 -2.04 -14.10 -0.72
N ALA A 37 -1.82 -15.18 0.03
CA ALA A 37 -1.94 -16.54 -0.50
C ALA A 37 -3.37 -16.91 -0.93
N LYS A 38 -4.40 -16.19 -0.46
CA LYS A 38 -5.83 -16.41 -0.77
C LYS A 38 -6.33 -15.57 -1.93
N ALA A 39 -5.53 -14.64 -2.45
CA ALA A 39 -5.91 -13.73 -3.51
C ALA A 39 -6.40 -14.46 -4.76
N GLN A 40 -7.48 -13.96 -5.40
CA GLN A 40 -8.13 -14.58 -6.54
C GLN A 40 -8.22 -13.69 -7.77
N LYS A 41 -8.14 -12.37 -7.61
CA LYS A 41 -8.35 -11.41 -8.70
C LYS A 41 -7.13 -10.51 -8.87
N PHE A 42 -6.76 -9.76 -7.83
CA PHE A 42 -5.63 -8.85 -7.89
C PHE A 42 -4.99 -8.61 -6.53
N ILE A 43 -3.72 -8.22 -6.56
CA ILE A 43 -2.94 -7.75 -5.43
C ILE A 43 -2.28 -6.43 -5.83
N PHE A 44 -2.48 -5.37 -5.04
CA PHE A 44 -1.80 -4.10 -5.18
C PHE A 44 -0.99 -3.80 -3.94
N MET A 45 0.28 -3.42 -4.13
CA MET A 45 1.20 -3.13 -3.04
C MET A 45 1.94 -1.82 -3.31
N GLU A 46 1.87 -0.90 -2.36
CA GLU A 46 2.53 0.41 -2.38
C GLU A 46 3.32 0.57 -1.09
N TYR A 47 4.64 0.76 -1.22
CA TYR A 47 5.53 0.89 -0.08
C TYR A 47 6.61 1.93 -0.34
N HIS A 48 6.97 2.70 0.70
CA HIS A 48 8.10 3.62 0.59
C HIS A 48 9.42 2.87 0.38
N ALA A 49 9.65 1.79 1.13
CA ALA A 49 10.87 1.01 1.03
C ALA A 49 10.59 -0.49 0.88
N ILE A 50 11.31 -1.11 -0.05
CA ILE A 50 11.38 -2.57 -0.22
C ILE A 50 12.87 -2.96 -0.17
N GLU A 51 13.21 -3.92 0.67
CA GLU A 51 14.55 -4.53 0.76
C GLU A 51 14.53 -5.92 0.11
N ASP A 52 15.46 -6.18 -0.81
CA ASP A 52 15.64 -7.50 -1.44
C ASP A 52 16.23 -8.49 -0.43
N ALA A 53 15.44 -8.83 0.61
CA ALA A 53 15.84 -9.62 1.76
C ALA A 53 14.69 -10.55 2.25
N GLU A 54 14.86 -11.21 3.39
CA GLU A 54 14.00 -12.32 3.84
C GLU A 54 12.50 -11.96 3.90
N ALA A 55 12.15 -10.80 4.44
CA ALA A 55 10.76 -10.37 4.55
C ALA A 55 10.10 -10.26 3.17
N TRP A 56 10.79 -9.59 2.24
CA TRP A 56 10.34 -9.44 0.86
C TRP A 56 10.28 -10.79 0.12
N HIS A 57 11.29 -11.65 0.27
CA HIS A 57 11.33 -12.95 -0.41
C HIS A 57 10.14 -13.85 -0.03
N LYS A 58 9.65 -13.77 1.22
CA LYS A 58 8.43 -14.49 1.65
C LYS A 58 7.21 -13.99 0.89
N ILE A 59 7.08 -12.67 0.75
CA ILE A 59 6.00 -12.04 -0.01
C ILE A 59 6.13 -12.39 -1.50
N GLN A 60 7.28 -12.15 -2.10
CA GLN A 60 7.55 -12.37 -3.52
C GLN A 60 7.18 -13.78 -3.96
N LYS A 61 7.57 -14.79 -3.18
CA LYS A 61 7.22 -16.19 -3.46
C LYS A 61 5.70 -16.39 -3.61
N ILE A 62 4.92 -15.81 -2.72
CA ILE A 62 3.45 -15.89 -2.79
C ILE A 62 2.93 -15.15 -4.01
N LEU A 63 3.44 -13.94 -4.28
CA LEU A 63 3.03 -13.16 -5.44
C LEU A 63 3.27 -13.91 -6.74
N GLU A 64 4.44 -14.54 -6.90
CA GLU A 64 4.76 -15.38 -8.07
C GLU A 64 3.82 -16.58 -8.20
N GLU A 65 3.43 -17.21 -7.08
CA GLU A 65 2.44 -18.30 -7.09
C GLU A 65 1.05 -17.79 -7.50
N ARG A 66 0.66 -16.59 -7.10
CA ARG A 66 -0.62 -15.97 -7.48
C ARG A 66 -0.64 -15.56 -8.95
N VAL A 67 0.44 -14.97 -9.46
CA VAL A 67 0.57 -14.66 -10.90
C VAL A 67 0.38 -15.92 -11.77
N LYS A 68 0.97 -17.05 -11.39
CA LYS A 68 0.84 -18.31 -12.13
C LYS A 68 -0.60 -18.82 -12.24
N VAL A 69 -1.48 -18.43 -11.33
CA VAL A 69 -2.91 -18.78 -11.37
C VAL A 69 -3.80 -17.65 -11.89
N GLY A 70 -3.20 -16.60 -12.47
CA GLY A 70 -3.91 -15.54 -13.18
C GLY A 70 -4.32 -14.34 -12.31
N VAL A 71 -3.78 -14.21 -11.10
CA VAL A 71 -3.98 -13.02 -10.26
C VAL A 71 -3.14 -11.88 -10.81
N GLU A 72 -3.74 -10.71 -11.02
CA GLU A 72 -3.02 -9.49 -11.40
C GLU A 72 -2.26 -8.96 -10.19
N VAL A 73 -0.94 -8.75 -10.34
CA VAL A 73 -0.10 -8.22 -9.26
C VAL A 73 0.57 -6.92 -9.70
N ARG A 74 0.40 -5.86 -8.91
CA ARG A 74 1.05 -4.57 -9.10
C ARG A 74 1.82 -4.17 -7.87
N ILE A 75 3.06 -3.73 -8.07
CA ILE A 75 3.94 -3.21 -7.02
C ILE A 75 4.35 -1.79 -7.37
N PHE A 76 4.29 -0.93 -6.37
CA PHE A 76 4.71 0.46 -6.47
C PHE A 76 5.61 0.80 -5.29
N TYR A 77 6.77 1.42 -5.54
CA TYR A 77 7.68 1.81 -4.47
C TYR A 77 8.36 3.15 -4.74
N ASP A 78 8.80 3.82 -3.66
CA ASP A 78 9.57 5.05 -3.75
C ASP A 78 11.06 4.72 -3.96
N ASP A 79 11.68 5.35 -4.97
CA ASP A 79 13.07 5.07 -5.33
C ASP A 79 14.04 5.45 -4.21
N MET A 80 13.90 6.64 -3.63
CA MET A 80 14.76 7.10 -2.56
C MET A 80 14.62 6.27 -1.28
N GLY A 81 13.39 5.84 -0.98
CA GLY A 81 13.13 4.96 0.17
C GLY A 81 13.78 3.58 0.04
N SER A 82 13.98 3.14 -1.20
CA SER A 82 14.54 1.82 -1.51
C SER A 82 16.02 1.85 -1.93
N ILE A 83 16.64 3.03 -1.97
CA ILE A 83 18.08 3.17 -2.28
C ILE A 83 18.92 2.34 -1.32
N GLY A 84 19.80 1.50 -1.89
CA GLY A 84 20.67 0.61 -1.12
C GLY A 84 20.01 -0.69 -0.66
N PHE A 85 18.69 -0.82 -0.76
CA PHE A 85 17.93 -2.01 -0.40
C PHE A 85 17.63 -2.90 -1.61
N ILE A 86 17.43 -2.30 -2.78
CA ILE A 86 17.19 -3.00 -4.05
C ILE A 86 18.14 -2.46 -5.12
N ASN A 87 18.38 -3.27 -6.16
CA ASN A 87 19.20 -2.89 -7.29
C ASN A 87 18.34 -2.40 -8.48
N THR A 88 19.00 -1.78 -9.46
CA THR A 88 18.35 -1.24 -10.67
C THR A 88 17.63 -2.28 -11.53
N ASP A 89 17.90 -3.57 -11.32
CA ASP A 89 17.26 -4.67 -12.05
C ASP A 89 15.98 -5.19 -11.37
N PHE A 90 15.62 -4.65 -10.20
CA PHE A 90 14.46 -5.11 -9.43
C PHE A 90 13.17 -5.06 -10.27
N VAL A 91 12.89 -3.92 -10.91
CA VAL A 91 11.71 -3.79 -11.78
C VAL A 91 11.71 -4.85 -12.87
N LYS A 92 12.85 -5.06 -13.56
CA LYS A 92 12.97 -6.08 -14.61
C LYS A 92 12.73 -7.48 -14.07
N LYS A 93 13.26 -7.80 -12.87
CA LYS A 93 13.02 -9.09 -12.22
C LYS A 93 11.54 -9.32 -11.96
N MET A 94 10.83 -8.31 -11.44
CA MET A 94 9.39 -8.39 -11.18
C MET A 94 8.60 -8.59 -12.47
N GLU A 95 8.87 -7.79 -13.49
CA GLU A 95 8.20 -7.92 -14.79
C GLU A 95 8.46 -9.29 -15.46
N CYS A 96 9.67 -9.85 -15.32
CA CYS A 96 10.00 -11.18 -15.86
C CYS A 96 9.16 -12.30 -15.25
N VAL A 97 8.67 -12.14 -14.03
CA VAL A 97 7.79 -13.13 -13.36
C VAL A 97 6.31 -12.76 -13.46
N GLY A 98 5.98 -11.73 -14.23
CA GLY A 98 4.61 -11.29 -14.49
C GLY A 98 4.02 -10.37 -13.40
N ILE A 99 4.86 -9.80 -12.56
CA ILE A 99 4.48 -8.79 -11.58
C ILE A 99 4.73 -7.42 -12.17
N HIS A 100 3.69 -6.60 -12.35
CA HIS A 100 3.83 -5.23 -12.82
C HIS A 100 4.45 -4.36 -11.72
N CYS A 101 5.55 -3.68 -12.05
CA CYS A 101 6.31 -2.91 -11.07
C CYS A 101 6.58 -1.49 -11.56
N ARG A 102 6.27 -0.49 -10.73
CA ARG A 102 6.53 0.92 -11.01
C ARG A 102 7.31 1.56 -9.87
N VAL A 103 8.08 2.59 -10.23
CA VAL A 103 8.92 3.35 -9.31
C VAL A 103 8.42 4.78 -9.22
N PHE A 104 8.20 5.27 -8.00
CA PHE A 104 7.87 6.67 -7.78
C PHE A 104 9.13 7.53 -7.75
N ASN A 105 9.10 8.62 -8.50
CA ASN A 105 10.09 9.68 -8.55
C ASN A 105 11.53 9.14 -8.57
N PRO A 106 11.94 8.43 -9.66
CA PRO A 106 13.27 7.86 -9.78
C PRO A 106 14.36 8.92 -9.56
N PHE A 107 15.38 8.55 -8.80
CA PHE A 107 16.51 9.44 -8.55
C PHE A 107 17.36 9.62 -9.82
N VAL A 108 17.37 10.85 -10.33
CA VAL A 108 18.27 11.25 -11.42
C VAL A 108 19.27 12.24 -10.86
N PRO A 109 20.60 11.96 -10.93
CA PRO A 109 21.61 12.90 -10.49
C PRO A 109 21.49 14.23 -11.23
N GLY A 110 21.44 15.35 -10.50
CA GLY A 110 21.33 16.69 -11.06
C GLY A 110 20.34 17.57 -10.28
N LEU A 111 19.92 18.69 -10.87
CA LEU A 111 18.88 19.54 -10.30
C LEU A 111 17.51 18.86 -10.46
N ASN A 112 17.02 18.27 -9.39
CA ASN A 112 15.66 17.75 -9.32
C ASN A 112 14.85 18.58 -8.32
N LEU A 113 13.97 19.45 -8.82
CA LEU A 113 13.11 20.31 -8.00
C LEU A 113 12.08 19.50 -7.18
N PHE A 114 11.80 18.27 -7.58
CA PHE A 114 10.83 17.39 -6.95
C PHE A 114 11.48 16.29 -6.07
N LEU A 115 12.77 16.43 -5.76
CA LEU A 115 13.51 15.43 -4.98
C LEU A 115 12.86 15.12 -3.63
N ASN A 116 12.24 16.11 -3.01
CA ASN A 116 11.59 15.98 -1.70
C ASN A 116 10.15 15.46 -1.77
N ASN A 117 9.57 15.36 -2.96
CA ASN A 117 8.26 14.75 -3.10
C ASN A 117 8.42 13.24 -3.06
N ARG A 118 8.15 12.65 -1.90
CA ARG A 118 8.31 11.22 -1.64
C ARG A 118 6.98 10.58 -1.29
N ASP A 119 6.76 9.40 -1.82
CA ASP A 119 5.65 8.57 -1.39
C ASP A 119 6.04 7.81 -0.12
N HIS A 120 5.32 8.04 0.98
CA HIS A 120 5.61 7.40 2.27
C HIS A 120 4.48 6.48 2.74
N ARG A 121 3.53 6.18 1.87
CA ARG A 121 2.40 5.30 2.19
C ARG A 121 2.85 3.84 2.22
N LYS A 122 2.12 3.02 2.95
CA LYS A 122 2.26 1.57 3.02
C LYS A 122 0.87 0.99 2.88
N ILE A 123 0.57 0.48 1.70
CA ILE A 123 -0.75 -0.03 1.36
C ILE A 123 -0.58 -1.41 0.72
N THR A 124 -1.38 -2.36 1.16
CA THR A 124 -1.62 -3.60 0.43
C THR A 124 -3.11 -3.79 0.25
N VAL A 125 -3.55 -4.04 -0.96
CA VAL A 125 -4.94 -4.36 -1.29
C VAL A 125 -5.00 -5.73 -1.93
N ILE A 126 -5.91 -6.56 -1.46
CA ILE A 126 -6.14 -7.93 -1.95
C ILE A 126 -7.60 -8.03 -2.39
N ASP A 127 -7.82 -8.25 -3.67
CA ASP A 127 -9.13 -8.42 -4.30
C ASP A 127 -10.12 -7.25 -4.07
N GLY A 128 -9.67 -6.11 -3.55
CA GLY A 128 -10.56 -5.01 -3.13
C GLY A 128 -11.41 -5.32 -1.90
N LYS A 129 -11.13 -6.41 -1.21
CA LYS A 129 -11.85 -6.91 -0.04
C LYS A 129 -11.06 -6.79 1.25
N VAL A 130 -9.75 -7.09 1.18
CA VAL A 130 -8.84 -7.00 2.31
C VAL A 130 -7.80 -5.94 2.02
N GLY A 131 -7.51 -5.09 3.01
CA GLY A 131 -6.50 -4.05 2.91
C GLY A 131 -5.63 -3.98 4.14
N PHE A 132 -4.35 -3.65 3.95
CA PHE A 132 -3.40 -3.41 5.03
C PHE A 132 -2.81 -2.02 4.88
N THR A 133 -2.61 -1.35 6.00
CA THR A 133 -1.81 -0.13 6.11
C THR A 133 -1.16 -0.04 7.48
N GLY A 134 -0.09 0.75 7.60
CA GLY A 134 0.64 0.88 8.87
C GLY A 134 1.92 1.68 8.72
N GLY A 135 2.80 1.58 9.72
CA GLY A 135 4.08 2.28 9.74
C GLY A 135 5.23 1.50 9.09
N TYR A 136 5.17 0.19 9.04
CA TYR A 136 6.29 -0.66 8.59
C TYR A 136 6.44 -0.75 7.07
N ASN A 137 7.69 -0.69 6.61
CA ASN A 137 8.07 -1.01 5.24
C ASN A 137 8.41 -2.49 5.07
N LEU A 138 8.69 -2.91 3.83
CA LEU A 138 9.05 -4.29 3.52
C LEU A 138 10.57 -4.48 3.56
N ALA A 139 11.16 -4.24 4.75
CA ALA A 139 12.57 -4.46 5.01
C ALA A 139 12.75 -5.25 6.32
N ASN A 140 13.83 -6.02 6.41
CA ASN A 140 14.06 -6.96 7.49
C ASN A 140 14.06 -6.33 8.88
N GLU A 141 14.54 -5.11 9.01
CA GLU A 141 14.59 -4.38 10.28
C GLU A 141 13.21 -4.14 10.89
N TYR A 142 12.19 -3.85 10.06
CA TYR A 142 10.83 -3.62 10.53
C TYR A 142 10.18 -4.86 11.18
N PHE A 143 10.66 -6.03 10.81
CA PHE A 143 10.17 -7.32 11.31
C PHE A 143 11.12 -7.99 12.31
N ASN A 144 12.13 -7.25 12.77
CA ASN A 144 13.15 -7.77 13.69
C ASN A 144 13.90 -9.02 13.17
N TYR A 145 14.06 -9.16 11.86
CA TYR A 145 14.97 -10.16 11.27
C TYR A 145 16.42 -9.68 11.30
N THR A 146 16.62 -8.37 11.33
CA THR A 146 17.90 -7.69 11.59
C THR A 146 17.67 -6.57 12.60
N HIS A 147 18.74 -6.14 13.28
CA HIS A 147 18.64 -5.16 14.36
C HIS A 147 19.64 -4.00 14.23
N PRO A 148 19.71 -3.30 13.07
CA PRO A 148 20.70 -2.23 12.88
C PRO A 148 20.52 -1.06 13.87
N TYR A 149 19.28 -0.86 14.38
CA TYR A 149 18.90 0.20 15.31
C TYR A 149 18.33 -0.35 16.64
N GLY A 150 18.54 -1.62 16.92
CA GLY A 150 17.92 -2.32 18.06
C GLY A 150 16.58 -2.94 17.70
N GLN A 151 15.76 -3.25 18.71
CA GLN A 151 14.44 -3.83 18.48
C GLN A 151 13.49 -2.79 17.89
N TRP A 152 12.95 -3.09 16.72
CA TRP A 152 11.97 -2.24 16.06
C TRP A 152 10.56 -2.53 16.57
N LYS A 153 9.80 -1.48 16.84
CA LYS A 153 8.38 -1.59 17.16
C LYS A 153 7.58 -0.70 16.20
N ASP A 154 6.67 -1.31 15.49
CA ASP A 154 5.76 -0.63 14.58
C ASP A 154 4.36 -1.25 14.66
N THR A 155 3.39 -0.54 14.13
CA THR A 155 1.98 -0.91 14.18
C THR A 155 1.38 -0.97 12.79
N GLY A 156 0.31 -1.73 12.66
CA GLY A 156 -0.46 -1.80 11.42
C GLY A 156 -1.91 -2.14 11.68
N ILE A 157 -2.70 -2.01 10.64
CA ILE A 157 -4.10 -2.43 10.63
C ILE A 157 -4.39 -3.27 9.40
N ARG A 158 -5.30 -4.20 9.56
CA ARG A 158 -5.96 -4.93 8.49
C ARG A 158 -7.44 -4.50 8.46
N LEU A 159 -7.92 -4.17 7.30
CA LEU A 159 -9.33 -3.91 7.03
C LEU A 159 -9.91 -5.07 6.22
N GLU A 160 -11.16 -5.43 6.51
CA GLU A 160 -11.94 -6.33 5.65
C GLU A 160 -13.33 -5.75 5.45
N GLY A 161 -13.71 -5.47 4.20
CA GLY A 161 -15.00 -4.90 3.84
C GLY A 161 -14.90 -3.61 3.03
N ASP A 162 -15.95 -2.80 3.09
CA ASP A 162 -16.19 -1.71 2.15
C ASP A 162 -15.12 -0.60 2.17
N ALA A 163 -14.50 -0.33 3.31
CA ALA A 163 -13.48 0.73 3.44
C ALA A 163 -12.20 0.43 2.63
N VAL A 164 -11.99 -0.81 2.19
CA VAL A 164 -10.85 -1.19 1.33
C VAL A 164 -10.96 -0.51 -0.04
N GLN A 165 -12.14 -0.07 -0.45
CA GLN A 165 -12.32 0.70 -1.69
C GLN A 165 -11.49 1.97 -1.70
N SER A 166 -11.43 2.72 -0.58
CA SER A 166 -10.57 3.91 -0.50
C SER A 166 -9.10 3.58 -0.70
N LEU A 167 -8.58 2.51 -0.06
CA LEU A 167 -7.20 2.08 -0.27
C LEU A 167 -6.94 1.67 -1.74
N THR A 168 -7.93 1.03 -2.36
CA THR A 168 -7.85 0.62 -3.77
C THR A 168 -7.75 1.84 -4.69
N VAL A 169 -8.61 2.84 -4.49
CA VAL A 169 -8.59 4.08 -5.29
C VAL A 169 -7.29 4.85 -5.06
N THR A 170 -6.88 5.02 -3.81
CA THR A 170 -5.61 5.69 -3.45
C THR A 170 -4.41 5.07 -4.16
N PHE A 171 -4.31 3.74 -4.19
CA PHE A 171 -3.27 3.06 -4.95
C PHE A 171 -3.36 3.34 -6.45
N LEU A 172 -4.56 3.24 -7.03
CA LEU A 172 -4.75 3.37 -8.48
C LEU A 172 -4.48 4.80 -8.97
N GLU A 173 -4.80 5.81 -8.19
CA GLU A 173 -4.48 7.20 -8.49
C GLU A 173 -2.97 7.40 -8.64
N MET A 174 -2.18 6.90 -7.68
CA MET A 174 -0.72 7.00 -7.75
C MET A 174 -0.13 6.12 -8.85
N TRP A 175 -0.66 4.91 -9.02
CA TRP A 175 -0.26 4.03 -10.11
C TRP A 175 -0.39 4.70 -11.48
N ASN A 176 -1.50 5.40 -11.71
CA ASN A 176 -1.74 6.11 -12.96
C ASN A 176 -0.88 7.38 -13.10
N ALA A 177 -0.64 8.09 -12.00
CA ALA A 177 0.10 9.35 -12.01
C ALA A 177 1.58 9.21 -12.43
N VAL A 178 2.19 8.03 -12.26
CA VAL A 178 3.63 7.82 -12.54
C VAL A 178 3.94 7.29 -13.92
N SER A 179 2.97 7.09 -14.79
CA SER A 179 3.20 6.56 -16.13
C SER A 179 2.35 7.22 -17.20
N ASP A 180 3.01 7.92 -18.12
CA ASP A 180 2.37 8.47 -19.31
C ASP A 180 1.84 7.39 -20.27
N LYS A 181 2.36 6.16 -20.19
CA LYS A 181 2.02 5.07 -21.12
C LYS A 181 0.71 4.37 -20.79
N ASP A 182 0.36 4.34 -19.51
CA ASP A 182 -0.88 3.72 -19.03
C ASP A 182 -1.76 4.72 -18.28
N ALA A 183 -1.61 6.00 -18.58
CA ALA A 183 -2.45 7.09 -18.06
C ALA A 183 -3.96 6.85 -18.29
N ASN A 184 -4.31 5.67 -18.74
CA ASN A 184 -5.63 5.26 -19.16
C ASN A 184 -6.02 3.90 -18.62
N ASP A 185 -5.86 3.68 -17.31
CA ASP A 185 -6.79 2.80 -16.62
C ASP A 185 -7.96 3.68 -16.13
N PRO A 186 -8.82 4.16 -17.07
CA PRO A 186 -9.82 5.18 -16.76
C PRO A 186 -10.96 4.61 -15.94
N ASP A 187 -11.03 3.28 -15.84
CA ASP A 187 -12.09 2.58 -15.15
C ASP A 187 -11.57 1.87 -13.90
N PHE A 188 -11.51 2.63 -12.81
CA PHE A 188 -11.25 2.05 -11.48
C PHE A 188 -12.38 1.11 -11.05
N GLY A 189 -13.57 1.22 -11.65
CA GLY A 189 -14.73 0.39 -11.36
C GLY A 189 -14.45 -1.11 -11.51
N LYS A 190 -13.53 -1.47 -12.40
CA LYS A 190 -13.14 -2.90 -12.58
C LYS A 190 -12.46 -3.52 -11.34
N TYR A 191 -11.97 -2.68 -10.40
CA TYR A 191 -11.33 -3.11 -9.16
C TYR A 191 -12.23 -2.90 -7.92
N ILE A 192 -13.41 -2.31 -8.11
CA ILE A 192 -14.38 -2.09 -7.04
C ILE A 192 -15.43 -3.20 -7.11
N PHE A 193 -15.37 -4.13 -6.17
CA PHE A 193 -16.28 -5.25 -6.11
C PHE A 193 -17.20 -5.13 -4.92
N HIS A 194 -18.47 -5.48 -5.12
CA HIS A 194 -19.40 -5.71 -4.03
C HIS A 194 -19.32 -7.18 -3.60
N TYR A 195 -18.86 -7.39 -2.39
CA TYR A 195 -18.80 -8.71 -1.77
C TYR A 195 -20.02 -8.90 -0.86
N ASP A 196 -20.51 -10.14 -0.79
CA ASP A 196 -21.48 -10.53 0.24
C ASP A 196 -20.72 -10.71 1.58
N TYR A 197 -20.28 -9.58 2.12
CA TYR A 197 -19.56 -9.47 3.37
C TYR A 197 -20.38 -8.66 4.37
N LYS A 198 -20.51 -9.18 5.57
CA LYS A 198 -21.16 -8.49 6.68
C LYS A 198 -20.18 -8.37 7.83
N ALA A 199 -19.79 -7.14 8.12
CA ALA A 199 -18.92 -6.85 9.25
C ALA A 199 -19.53 -7.29 10.58
N GLN A 200 -18.69 -7.79 11.47
CA GLN A 200 -19.07 -8.16 12.83
C GLN A 200 -18.93 -6.97 13.78
N GLN A 201 -18.03 -6.05 13.46
CA GLN A 201 -17.82 -4.83 14.24
C GLN A 201 -18.78 -3.74 13.83
N THR A 202 -19.08 -2.86 14.77
CA THR A 202 -19.89 -1.66 14.54
C THR A 202 -19.01 -0.44 14.70
N GLY A 203 -19.17 0.54 13.81
CA GLY A 203 -18.39 1.78 13.87
C GLY A 203 -18.29 2.44 12.50
N PHE A 204 -17.49 3.49 12.44
CA PHE A 204 -17.22 4.23 11.21
C PHE A 204 -15.72 4.14 10.91
N ILE A 205 -15.39 3.85 9.65
CA ILE A 205 -14.03 3.79 9.14
C ILE A 205 -13.96 4.76 7.97
N GLN A 206 -12.95 5.61 8.00
CA GLN A 206 -12.70 6.60 6.95
C GLN A 206 -11.20 6.60 6.64
N PRO A 207 -10.73 5.75 5.72
CA PRO A 207 -9.37 5.85 5.21
C PRO A 207 -9.22 7.17 4.45
N TYR A 208 -8.14 7.86 4.69
CA TYR A 208 -7.72 9.04 3.94
C TYR A 208 -6.20 9.03 3.78
N ALA A 209 -5.69 9.76 2.82
CA ALA A 209 -4.26 9.84 2.55
C ALA A 209 -3.90 11.24 2.04
N ASP A 210 -2.71 11.72 2.43
CA ASP A 210 -2.07 12.84 1.74
C ASP A 210 -1.38 12.32 0.47
N SER A 211 -1.33 13.15 -0.55
CA SER A 211 -0.65 12.85 -1.79
C SER A 211 0.63 13.66 -1.93
N PRO A 212 1.77 13.06 -2.34
CA PRO A 212 2.94 13.84 -2.69
C PRO A 212 2.76 14.65 -4.01
N MET A 213 1.63 14.48 -4.68
CA MET A 213 1.32 15.08 -5.98
C MET A 213 0.45 16.35 -5.87
N ASP A 214 -0.08 16.67 -4.70
CA ASP A 214 -0.87 17.87 -4.43
C ASP A 214 -0.24 18.73 -3.32
N ASN A 215 -0.88 19.86 -3.01
CA ASN A 215 -0.45 20.78 -1.96
C ASN A 215 -1.40 20.76 -0.75
N GLU A 216 -2.34 19.85 -0.70
CA GLU A 216 -3.27 19.71 0.41
C GLU A 216 -2.61 18.99 1.58
N GLN A 217 -2.95 19.39 2.79
CA GLN A 217 -2.37 18.85 4.02
C GLN A 217 -3.45 18.20 4.89
N ASP A 218 -4.26 17.36 4.27
CA ASP A 218 -5.41 16.73 4.91
C ASP A 218 -5.02 15.97 6.18
N GLY A 219 -3.90 15.26 6.18
CA GLY A 219 -3.43 14.50 7.32
C GLY A 219 -3.06 15.38 8.51
N VAL A 220 -2.39 16.50 8.26
CA VAL A 220 -2.01 17.48 9.30
C VAL A 220 -3.26 18.15 9.87
N GLU A 221 -4.19 18.58 9.02
CA GLU A 221 -5.42 19.24 9.43
C GLU A 221 -6.35 18.32 10.22
N VAL A 222 -6.46 17.05 9.80
CA VAL A 222 -7.20 16.04 10.56
C VAL A 222 -6.55 15.81 11.93
N TYR A 223 -5.23 15.67 12.00
CA TYR A 223 -4.52 15.50 13.27
C TYR A 223 -4.75 16.70 14.21
N ILE A 224 -4.58 17.93 13.71
CA ILE A 224 -4.85 19.14 14.50
C ILE A 224 -6.31 19.18 14.98
N SER A 225 -7.24 18.70 14.17
CA SER A 225 -8.67 18.66 14.53
C SER A 225 -9.00 17.62 15.60
N MET A 226 -8.10 16.67 15.87
CA MET A 226 -8.27 15.64 16.90
C MET A 226 -7.75 16.03 18.28
N ILE A 227 -6.86 17.01 18.36
CA ILE A 227 -6.32 17.59 19.60
C ILE A 227 -7.06 18.85 20.00
#